data_b878ebb0ccf0a7213ed33420e4ecf03b
#
_entry.id   b878ebb0ccf0a7213ed33420e4ecf03b
#
_cell.length_a   1.000
_cell.length_b   1.000
_cell.length_c   1.000
_cell.angle_alpha   90.00
_cell.angle_beta   90.00
_cell.angle_gamma   90.00
#
_symmetry.space_group_name_H-M   'P 1'
#
loop_
_entity.id
_entity.type
_entity.pdbx_description
1 polymer ?
#
loop_
_entity_poly.entity_id
_entity_poly.type
_entity_poly.pdbx_seq_one_letter_code
_entity_poly.pdbx_strand_id
1 'polypeptide(L)'
;MKTINKIGILLLFMAVTLCAEAQYRDIRQGNRDYHHGDYSGAESEYNESLNKKYNDKAQFNLGNAYYQQQNYEDAATCYGSVTERNVSKDVEAMAYYNLGNSMMEQQKYQEAFDAYKESLKLNPDDEDARYNLEYARQKLILQQQEQQQQQQNQDQKNDQQEQQDQQQQQDQQQQNQEQQQDQQQQQQQEQQQQEQQMSKEDAERMLQALENQEKQTMDKMNEERARNMQKRKIQKDW
;
A
#
# COMPACT_ATOMS: atom_id res chain seq x y z
N MET A 1 29.44 -9.09 -59.76
CA MET A 1 29.36 -8.84 -58.29
C MET A 1 28.58 -7.59 -57.92
N LYS A 2 28.68 -6.41 -58.55
CA LYS A 2 27.96 -5.17 -58.20
C LYS A 2 26.43 -5.25 -58.36
N THR A 3 25.89 -6.03 -59.28
CA THR A 3 24.44 -6.22 -59.50
C THR A 3 23.78 -7.13 -58.47
N ILE A 4 24.50 -8.17 -58.01
CA ILE A 4 24.05 -9.08 -56.95
C ILE A 4 23.88 -8.31 -55.63
N ASN A 5 24.80 -7.39 -55.32
CA ASN A 5 24.67 -6.53 -54.14
C ASN A 5 23.44 -5.58 -54.18
N LYS A 6 23.12 -5.04 -55.38
CA LYS A 6 21.95 -4.15 -55.53
C LYS A 6 20.61 -4.90 -55.35
N ILE A 7 20.52 -6.12 -55.88
CA ILE A 7 19.33 -6.97 -55.69
C ILE A 7 19.19 -7.41 -54.22
N GLY A 8 20.30 -7.78 -53.57
CA GLY A 8 20.30 -8.12 -52.15
C GLY A 8 19.83 -6.94 -51.25
N ILE A 9 20.31 -5.73 -51.55
CA ILE A 9 19.88 -4.52 -50.86
C ILE A 9 18.39 -4.23 -51.09
N LEU A 10 17.90 -4.40 -52.32
CA LEU A 10 16.48 -4.19 -52.64
C LEU A 10 15.58 -5.20 -51.93
N LEU A 11 15.96 -6.46 -51.88
CA LEU A 11 15.24 -7.52 -51.17
C LEU A 11 15.23 -7.26 -49.64
N LEU A 12 16.35 -6.79 -49.08
CA LEU A 12 16.42 -6.41 -47.68
C LEU A 12 15.49 -5.24 -47.35
N PHE A 13 15.47 -4.22 -48.23
CA PHE A 13 14.58 -3.05 -48.10
C PHE A 13 13.11 -3.48 -48.19
N MET A 14 12.77 -4.37 -49.10
CA MET A 14 11.41 -4.90 -49.26
C MET A 14 10.98 -5.73 -48.04
N ALA A 15 11.87 -6.54 -47.46
CA ALA A 15 11.60 -7.31 -46.25
C ALA A 15 11.34 -6.39 -45.04
N VAL A 16 12.13 -5.31 -44.89
CA VAL A 16 11.95 -4.33 -43.80
C VAL A 16 10.62 -3.59 -43.90
N THR A 17 10.21 -3.20 -45.15
CA THR A 17 8.92 -2.54 -45.37
C THR A 17 7.74 -3.45 -45.06
N LEU A 18 7.79 -4.72 -45.50
CA LEU A 18 6.76 -5.72 -45.20
C LEU A 18 6.61 -5.98 -43.68
N CYS A 19 7.71 -6.01 -42.97
CA CYS A 19 7.70 -6.18 -41.50
C CYS A 19 7.05 -4.98 -40.77
N ALA A 20 7.36 -3.76 -41.23
CA ALA A 20 6.76 -2.54 -40.71
C ALA A 20 5.24 -2.48 -40.97
N GLU A 21 4.80 -2.84 -42.20
CA GLU A 21 3.37 -2.90 -42.51
C GLU A 21 2.62 -3.95 -41.69
N ALA A 22 3.22 -5.10 -41.46
CA ALA A 22 2.65 -6.14 -40.61
C ALA A 22 2.48 -5.65 -39.17
N GLN A 23 3.46 -4.98 -38.61
CA GLN A 23 3.36 -4.40 -37.26
C GLN A 23 2.24 -3.34 -37.15
N TYR A 24 2.12 -2.43 -38.11
CA TYR A 24 1.06 -1.43 -38.12
C TYR A 24 -0.34 -2.05 -38.29
N ARG A 25 -0.44 -3.17 -38.99
CA ARG A 25 -1.70 -3.90 -39.12
C ARG A 25 -2.16 -4.45 -37.75
N ASP A 26 -1.25 -5.04 -36.98
CA ASP A 26 -1.58 -5.60 -35.67
C ASP A 26 -2.01 -4.48 -34.70
N ILE A 27 -1.29 -3.35 -34.66
CA ILE A 27 -1.71 -2.20 -33.84
C ILE A 27 -3.11 -1.71 -34.23
N ARG A 28 -3.41 -1.64 -35.52
CA ARG A 28 -4.75 -1.24 -35.99
C ARG A 28 -5.84 -2.27 -35.65
N GLN A 29 -5.51 -3.54 -35.67
CA GLN A 29 -6.43 -4.60 -35.25
C GLN A 29 -6.65 -4.50 -33.73
N GLY A 30 -5.62 -4.44 -32.92
CA GLY A 30 -5.73 -4.27 -31.51
C GLY A 30 -6.54 -3.03 -31.10
N ASN A 31 -6.37 -1.91 -31.81
CA ASN A 31 -7.19 -0.70 -31.58
C ASN A 31 -8.68 -0.97 -31.88
N ARG A 32 -9.00 -1.72 -32.93
CA ARG A 32 -10.40 -2.08 -33.22
C ARG A 32 -10.99 -2.97 -32.12
N ASP A 33 -10.26 -4.01 -31.72
CA ASP A 33 -10.68 -4.94 -30.68
C ASP A 33 -10.90 -4.20 -29.35
N TYR A 34 -9.97 -3.30 -28.99
CA TYR A 34 -10.11 -2.42 -27.83
C TYR A 34 -11.39 -1.57 -27.89
N HIS A 35 -11.66 -0.93 -29.02
CA HIS A 35 -12.88 -0.11 -29.19
C HIS A 35 -14.18 -0.93 -29.17
N HIS A 36 -14.12 -2.21 -29.50
CA HIS A 36 -15.24 -3.14 -29.38
C HIS A 36 -15.36 -3.76 -27.97
N GLY A 37 -14.47 -3.44 -27.05
CA GLY A 37 -14.44 -3.99 -25.71
C GLY A 37 -13.79 -5.38 -25.62
N ASP A 38 -13.23 -5.88 -26.71
CA ASP A 38 -12.43 -7.13 -26.71
C ASP A 38 -10.99 -6.81 -26.27
N TYR A 39 -10.82 -6.60 -24.97
CA TYR A 39 -9.52 -6.22 -24.42
C TYR A 39 -8.50 -7.35 -24.49
N SER A 40 -8.95 -8.61 -24.43
CA SER A 40 -8.07 -9.78 -24.58
C SER A 40 -7.60 -9.94 -26.03
N GLY A 41 -8.49 -9.73 -27.01
CA GLY A 41 -8.11 -9.66 -28.43
C GLY A 41 -7.12 -8.54 -28.69
N ALA A 42 -7.39 -7.33 -28.15
CA ALA A 42 -6.49 -6.18 -28.26
C ALA A 42 -5.09 -6.48 -27.66
N GLU A 43 -5.03 -7.09 -26.48
CA GLU A 43 -3.79 -7.54 -25.83
C GLU A 43 -2.97 -8.45 -26.77
N SER A 44 -3.63 -9.47 -27.34
CA SER A 44 -2.97 -10.41 -28.25
C SER A 44 -2.33 -9.71 -29.45
N GLU A 45 -3.07 -8.79 -30.08
CA GLU A 45 -2.61 -8.05 -31.26
C GLU A 45 -1.47 -7.07 -30.92
N TYR A 46 -1.55 -6.37 -29.78
CA TYR A 46 -0.45 -5.51 -29.35
C TYR A 46 0.81 -6.30 -29.01
N ASN A 47 0.69 -7.45 -28.34
CA ASN A 47 1.81 -8.34 -28.08
C ASN A 47 2.43 -8.86 -29.39
N GLU A 48 1.64 -9.25 -30.39
CA GLU A 48 2.11 -9.68 -31.70
C GLU A 48 2.90 -8.55 -32.40
N SER A 49 2.40 -7.30 -32.30
CA SER A 49 3.11 -6.12 -32.78
C SER A 49 4.47 -5.92 -32.08
N LEU A 50 4.51 -6.04 -30.76
CA LEU A 50 5.72 -5.86 -29.95
C LEU A 50 6.74 -6.96 -30.15
N ASN A 51 6.31 -8.19 -30.42
CA ASN A 51 7.18 -9.31 -30.77
C ASN A 51 7.94 -9.09 -32.11
N LYS A 52 7.31 -8.35 -33.04
CA LYS A 52 7.95 -8.00 -34.31
C LYS A 52 9.01 -6.90 -34.13
N LYS A 53 8.64 -5.86 -33.44
CA LYS A 53 9.51 -4.74 -33.08
C LYS A 53 8.86 -3.92 -31.97
N TYR A 54 9.65 -3.46 -31.00
CA TYR A 54 9.17 -2.53 -29.98
C TYR A 54 8.54 -1.26 -30.61
N ASN A 55 7.40 -0.84 -30.05
CA ASN A 55 6.67 0.34 -30.48
C ASN A 55 5.97 0.98 -29.30
N ASP A 56 6.27 2.26 -29.00
CA ASP A 56 5.75 2.97 -27.83
C ASP A 56 4.21 3.04 -27.81
N LYS A 57 3.57 3.17 -29.00
CA LYS A 57 2.11 3.18 -29.12
C LYS A 57 1.51 1.81 -28.79
N ALA A 58 2.11 0.74 -29.29
CA ALA A 58 1.66 -0.61 -28.96
C ALA A 58 1.82 -0.89 -27.48
N GLN A 59 2.95 -0.48 -26.89
CA GLN A 59 3.22 -0.66 -25.45
C GLN A 59 2.23 0.13 -24.59
N PHE A 60 1.97 1.39 -24.93
CA PHE A 60 0.98 2.23 -24.26
C PHE A 60 -0.42 1.63 -24.35
N ASN A 61 -0.85 1.20 -25.55
CA ASN A 61 -2.16 0.63 -25.79
C ASN A 61 -2.33 -0.75 -25.13
N LEU A 62 -1.26 -1.53 -25.06
CA LEU A 62 -1.24 -2.78 -24.26
C LEU A 62 -1.51 -2.48 -22.79
N GLY A 63 -0.88 -1.43 -22.24
CA GLY A 63 -1.18 -0.96 -20.90
C GLY A 63 -2.66 -0.61 -20.71
N ASN A 64 -3.27 0.09 -21.71
CA ASN A 64 -4.70 0.39 -21.67
C ASN A 64 -5.55 -0.91 -21.69
N ALA A 65 -5.18 -1.90 -22.49
CA ALA A 65 -5.90 -3.19 -22.57
C ALA A 65 -5.82 -3.94 -21.23
N TYR A 66 -4.65 -4.00 -20.60
CA TYR A 66 -4.48 -4.57 -19.26
C TYR A 66 -5.28 -3.82 -18.21
N TYR A 67 -5.27 -2.49 -18.24
CA TYR A 67 -6.04 -1.68 -17.29
C TYR A 67 -7.54 -1.98 -17.36
N GLN A 68 -8.10 -2.09 -18.57
CA GLN A 68 -9.52 -2.43 -18.75
C GLN A 68 -9.84 -3.87 -18.31
N GLN A 69 -8.88 -4.76 -18.36
CA GLN A 69 -8.98 -6.12 -17.82
C GLN A 69 -8.76 -6.18 -16.30
N GLN A 70 -8.57 -5.04 -15.63
CA GLN A 70 -8.22 -4.92 -14.21
C GLN A 70 -6.87 -5.57 -13.85
N ASN A 71 -6.04 -5.84 -14.84
CA ASN A 71 -4.66 -6.29 -14.65
C ASN A 71 -3.74 -5.08 -14.46
N TYR A 72 -3.87 -4.45 -13.31
CA TYR A 72 -3.23 -3.17 -13.02
C TYR A 72 -1.71 -3.26 -12.88
N GLU A 73 -1.18 -4.43 -12.53
CA GLU A 73 0.27 -4.66 -12.41
C GLU A 73 0.95 -4.65 -13.78
N ASP A 74 0.40 -5.40 -14.73
CA ASP A 74 0.93 -5.42 -16.10
C ASP A 74 0.68 -4.09 -16.82
N ALA A 75 -0.47 -3.43 -16.56
CA ALA A 75 -0.73 -2.08 -17.06
C ALA A 75 0.34 -1.10 -16.58
N ALA A 76 0.65 -1.09 -15.29
CA ALA A 76 1.70 -0.24 -14.72
C ALA A 76 3.07 -0.52 -15.33
N THR A 77 3.41 -1.78 -15.55
CA THR A 77 4.65 -2.19 -16.20
C THR A 77 4.73 -1.67 -17.64
N CYS A 78 3.63 -1.74 -18.38
CA CYS A 78 3.56 -1.21 -19.75
C CYS A 78 3.77 0.31 -19.78
N TYR A 79 3.05 1.06 -18.94
CA TYR A 79 3.19 2.52 -18.89
C TYR A 79 4.58 2.95 -18.39
N GLY A 80 5.10 2.29 -17.35
CA GLY A 80 6.48 2.52 -16.88
C GLY A 80 7.52 2.34 -17.98
N SER A 81 7.37 1.30 -18.81
CA SER A 81 8.25 1.09 -19.96
C SER A 81 8.20 2.22 -20.97
N VAL A 82 7.06 2.91 -21.13
CA VAL A 82 6.93 4.08 -22.02
C VAL A 82 7.61 5.31 -21.42
N THR A 83 7.52 5.53 -20.10
CA THR A 83 8.15 6.69 -19.44
C THR A 83 9.69 6.64 -19.47
N GLU A 84 10.27 5.46 -19.60
CA GLU A 84 11.72 5.28 -19.73
C GLU A 84 12.26 5.53 -21.16
N ARG A 85 11.37 5.87 -22.11
CA ARG A 85 11.71 6.02 -23.53
C ARG A 85 11.76 7.49 -23.92
N ASN A 86 12.46 7.76 -25.02
CA ASN A 86 12.50 9.09 -25.60
C ASN A 86 11.25 9.35 -26.48
N VAL A 87 10.12 9.52 -25.82
CA VAL A 87 8.83 9.85 -26.44
C VAL A 87 8.55 11.36 -26.35
N SER A 88 7.46 11.84 -26.97
CA SER A 88 7.06 13.24 -26.79
C SER A 88 6.58 13.49 -25.35
N LYS A 89 6.74 14.72 -24.87
CA LYS A 89 6.31 15.13 -23.52
C LYS A 89 4.85 14.78 -23.25
N ASP A 90 3.98 14.94 -24.24
CA ASP A 90 2.54 14.65 -24.09
C ASP A 90 2.30 13.14 -23.87
N VAL A 91 3.01 12.28 -24.61
CA VAL A 91 2.92 10.83 -24.45
C VAL A 91 3.50 10.39 -23.11
N GLU A 92 4.61 10.98 -22.72
CA GLU A 92 5.25 10.71 -21.42
C GLU A 92 4.33 11.15 -20.25
N ALA A 93 3.70 12.34 -20.35
CA ALA A 93 2.74 12.81 -19.36
C ALA A 93 1.54 11.87 -19.24
N MET A 94 0.96 11.43 -20.36
CA MET A 94 -0.14 10.46 -20.37
C MET A 94 0.28 9.09 -19.78
N ALA A 95 1.50 8.65 -20.05
CA ALA A 95 2.02 7.40 -19.52
C ALA A 95 2.19 7.48 -17.99
N TYR A 96 2.72 8.58 -17.46
CA TYR A 96 2.79 8.81 -16.02
C TYR A 96 1.40 8.92 -15.39
N TYR A 97 0.45 9.60 -16.03
CA TYR A 97 -0.93 9.67 -15.55
C TYR A 97 -1.57 8.29 -15.42
N ASN A 98 -1.47 7.46 -16.46
CA ASN A 98 -2.04 6.11 -16.46
C ASN A 98 -1.29 5.14 -15.53
N LEU A 99 0.03 5.35 -15.36
CA LEU A 99 0.81 4.66 -14.33
C LEU A 99 0.26 4.99 -12.95
N GLY A 100 0.00 6.27 -12.66
CA GLY A 100 -0.62 6.73 -11.43
C GLY A 100 -1.98 6.09 -11.19
N ASN A 101 -2.85 6.04 -12.23
CA ASN A 101 -4.14 5.37 -12.14
C ASN A 101 -3.98 3.87 -11.80
N SER A 102 -3.05 3.20 -12.45
CA SER A 102 -2.77 1.78 -12.19
C SER A 102 -2.26 1.53 -10.78
N MET A 103 -1.44 2.43 -10.23
CA MET A 103 -0.96 2.37 -8.85
C MET A 103 -2.07 2.66 -7.84
N MET A 104 -3.01 3.57 -8.17
CA MET A 104 -4.19 3.83 -7.33
C MET A 104 -5.06 2.60 -7.16
N GLU A 105 -5.34 1.88 -8.24
CA GLU A 105 -6.13 0.64 -8.20
C GLU A 105 -5.44 -0.47 -7.40
N GLN A 106 -4.11 -0.47 -7.36
CA GLN A 106 -3.31 -1.37 -6.53
C GLN A 106 -3.16 -0.89 -5.08
N GLN A 107 -3.75 0.24 -4.70
CA GLN A 107 -3.60 0.89 -3.38
C GLN A 107 -2.15 1.29 -3.04
N LYS A 108 -1.30 1.42 -4.06
CA LYS A 108 0.08 1.90 -3.97
C LYS A 108 0.08 3.44 -4.05
N TYR A 109 -0.46 4.06 -3.00
CA TYR A 109 -0.78 5.49 -3.01
C TYR A 109 0.44 6.41 -3.11
N GLN A 110 1.59 6.00 -2.58
CA GLN A 110 2.83 6.76 -2.70
C GLN A 110 3.32 6.77 -4.15
N GLU A 111 3.35 5.62 -4.79
CA GLU A 111 3.78 5.46 -6.18
C GLU A 111 2.81 6.19 -7.12
N ALA A 112 1.51 6.14 -6.84
CA ALA A 112 0.50 6.89 -7.59
C ALA A 112 0.72 8.41 -7.48
N PHE A 113 0.95 8.91 -6.26
CA PHE A 113 1.27 10.32 -6.02
C PHE A 113 2.50 10.77 -6.80
N ASP A 114 3.57 9.98 -6.78
CA ASP A 114 4.81 10.29 -7.48
C ASP A 114 4.60 10.28 -9.00
N ALA A 115 3.85 9.31 -9.54
CA ALA A 115 3.52 9.24 -10.96
C ALA A 115 2.68 10.44 -11.44
N TYR A 116 1.64 10.84 -10.73
CA TYR A 116 0.85 12.03 -11.08
C TYR A 116 1.67 13.31 -10.99
N LYS A 117 2.59 13.40 -10.04
CA LYS A 117 3.52 14.53 -9.91
C LYS A 117 4.44 14.64 -11.14
N GLU A 118 4.96 13.51 -11.65
CA GLU A 118 5.75 13.50 -12.88
C GLU A 118 4.90 13.90 -14.11
N SER A 119 3.66 13.38 -14.20
CA SER A 119 2.72 13.79 -15.25
C SER A 119 2.51 15.31 -15.25
N LEU A 120 2.27 15.93 -14.10
CA LEU A 120 2.04 17.37 -13.96
C LEU A 120 3.29 18.22 -14.21
N LYS A 121 4.50 17.69 -14.04
CA LYS A 121 5.72 18.41 -14.46
C LYS A 121 5.82 18.53 -15.99
N LEU A 122 5.29 17.55 -16.70
CA LEU A 122 5.28 17.54 -18.17
C LEU A 122 4.08 18.29 -18.74
N ASN A 123 2.92 18.16 -18.11
CA ASN A 123 1.68 18.85 -18.47
C ASN A 123 1.05 19.51 -17.22
N PRO A 124 1.45 20.74 -16.86
CA PRO A 124 0.96 21.44 -15.67
C PRO A 124 -0.52 21.80 -15.68
N ASP A 125 -1.14 21.84 -16.85
CA ASP A 125 -2.54 22.25 -17.03
C ASP A 125 -3.53 21.09 -16.96
N ASP A 126 -3.05 19.86 -16.70
CA ASP A 126 -3.90 18.69 -16.58
C ASP A 126 -4.66 18.71 -15.23
N GLU A 127 -5.95 19.06 -15.31
CA GLU A 127 -6.82 19.15 -14.13
C GLU A 127 -7.13 17.76 -13.54
N ASP A 128 -7.25 16.74 -14.40
CA ASP A 128 -7.52 15.36 -13.95
C ASP A 128 -6.32 14.79 -13.19
N ALA A 129 -5.11 15.02 -13.70
CA ALA A 129 -3.89 14.64 -13.01
C ALA A 129 -3.73 15.38 -11.67
N ARG A 130 -4.11 16.66 -11.61
CA ARG A 130 -4.07 17.46 -10.38
C ARG A 130 -5.07 16.94 -9.34
N TYR A 131 -6.28 16.63 -9.78
CA TYR A 131 -7.31 16.04 -8.93
C TYR A 131 -6.86 14.69 -8.37
N ASN A 132 -6.35 13.81 -9.26
CA ASN A 132 -5.90 12.47 -8.87
C ASN A 132 -4.66 12.51 -7.95
N LEU A 133 -3.76 13.48 -8.14
CA LEU A 133 -2.63 13.73 -7.23
C LEU A 133 -3.12 14.02 -5.80
N GLU A 134 -4.08 14.93 -5.66
CA GLU A 134 -4.64 15.29 -4.36
C GLU A 134 -5.42 14.11 -3.73
N TYR A 135 -6.12 13.36 -4.55
CA TYR A 135 -6.81 12.14 -4.10
C TYR A 135 -5.83 11.07 -3.61
N ALA A 136 -4.75 10.82 -4.36
CA ALA A 136 -3.68 9.92 -3.95
C ALA A 136 -3.03 10.36 -2.64
N ARG A 137 -2.76 11.67 -2.49
CA ARG A 137 -2.23 12.25 -1.25
C ARG A 137 -3.14 12.01 -0.04
N GLN A 138 -4.44 12.21 -0.21
CA GLN A 138 -5.42 11.97 0.85
C GLN A 138 -5.45 10.49 1.26
N LYS A 139 -5.43 9.58 0.29
CA LYS A 139 -5.39 8.14 0.54
C LYS A 139 -4.11 7.72 1.26
N LEU A 140 -2.97 8.28 0.88
CA LEU A 140 -1.69 8.04 1.54
C LEU A 140 -1.71 8.49 3.00
N ILE A 141 -2.25 9.68 3.28
CA ILE A 141 -2.39 10.17 4.65
C ILE A 141 -3.28 9.24 5.48
N LEU A 142 -4.42 8.81 4.92
CA LEU A 142 -5.32 7.88 5.61
C LEU A 142 -4.64 6.54 5.90
N GLN A 143 -3.94 5.99 4.93
CA GLN A 143 -3.19 4.74 5.09
C GLN A 143 -2.13 4.85 6.19
N GLN A 144 -1.40 5.97 6.24
CA GLN A 144 -0.42 6.23 7.30
C GLN A 144 -1.07 6.35 8.68
N GLN A 145 -2.22 7.01 8.77
CA GLN A 145 -2.98 7.13 10.03
C GLN A 145 -3.49 5.76 10.51
N GLU A 146 -3.99 4.93 9.60
CA GLU A 146 -4.45 3.57 9.91
C GLU A 146 -3.29 2.69 10.41
N GLN A 147 -2.13 2.77 9.76
CA GLN A 147 -0.92 2.06 10.19
C GLN A 147 -0.47 2.50 11.59
N GLN A 148 -0.47 3.81 11.86
CA GLN A 148 -0.13 4.34 13.18
C GLN A 148 -1.10 3.86 14.26
N GLN A 149 -2.42 3.85 13.97
CA GLN A 149 -3.42 3.34 14.90
C GLN A 149 -3.25 1.84 15.16
N GLN A 150 -2.96 1.06 14.14
CA GLN A 150 -2.71 -0.37 14.29
C GLN A 150 -1.47 -0.63 15.17
N GLN A 151 -0.40 0.13 14.95
CA GLN A 151 0.82 0.03 15.75
C GLN A 151 0.58 0.41 17.21
N GLN A 152 -0.12 1.52 17.47
CA GLN A 152 -0.49 1.92 18.84
C GLN A 152 -1.36 0.88 19.55
N ASN A 153 -2.32 0.29 18.81
CA ASN A 153 -3.17 -0.76 19.37
C ASN A 153 -2.38 -2.05 19.67
N GLN A 154 -1.36 -2.33 18.87
CA GLN A 154 -0.49 -3.49 19.10
C GLN A 154 0.46 -3.26 20.28
N ASP A 155 1.02 -2.07 20.41
CA ASP A 155 1.87 -1.68 21.54
C ASP A 155 1.06 -1.73 22.85
N GLN A 156 -0.18 -1.21 22.86
CA GLN A 156 -1.07 -1.30 24.03
C GLN A 156 -1.40 -2.75 24.43
N LYS A 157 -1.58 -3.64 23.45
CA LYS A 157 -1.82 -5.06 23.74
C LYS A 157 -0.58 -5.73 24.33
N ASN A 158 0.60 -5.41 23.81
CA ASN A 158 1.86 -5.92 24.31
C ASN A 158 2.11 -5.43 25.75
N ASP A 159 1.87 -4.14 26.02
CA ASP A 159 2.00 -3.57 27.36
C ASP A 159 1.04 -4.23 28.37
N GLN A 160 -0.20 -4.51 27.95
CA GLN A 160 -1.17 -5.24 28.77
C GLN A 160 -0.76 -6.68 29.03
N GLN A 161 -0.17 -7.33 28.04
CA GLN A 161 0.31 -8.70 28.18
C GLN A 161 1.53 -8.78 29.09
N GLU A 162 2.48 -7.84 28.94
CA GLU A 162 3.62 -7.74 29.87
C GLU A 162 3.20 -7.47 31.32
N GLN A 163 2.18 -6.62 31.51
CA GLN A 163 1.62 -6.35 32.85
C GLN A 163 0.93 -7.60 33.43
N GLN A 164 0.19 -8.36 32.62
CA GLN A 164 -0.39 -9.63 33.04
C GLN A 164 0.67 -10.68 33.38
N ASP A 165 1.71 -10.77 32.58
CA ASP A 165 2.81 -11.72 32.82
C ASP A 165 3.61 -11.33 34.09
N GLN A 166 3.83 -10.04 34.34
CA GLN A 166 4.43 -9.55 35.57
C GLN A 166 3.55 -9.80 36.80
N GLN A 167 2.23 -9.64 36.66
CA GLN A 167 1.29 -9.93 37.74
C GLN A 167 1.22 -11.43 38.04
N GLN A 168 1.21 -12.29 37.00
CA GLN A 168 1.31 -13.74 37.19
C GLN A 168 2.61 -14.19 37.85
N GLN A 169 3.72 -13.53 37.50
CA GLN A 169 5.02 -13.82 38.16
C GLN A 169 5.03 -13.36 39.62
N GLN A 170 4.39 -12.21 39.93
CA GLN A 170 4.23 -11.76 41.31
C GLN A 170 3.32 -12.68 42.11
N ASP A 171 2.19 -13.11 41.50
CA ASP A 171 1.27 -14.04 42.14
C ASP A 171 1.93 -15.42 42.38
N GLN A 172 2.75 -15.90 41.41
CA GLN A 172 3.54 -17.14 41.61
C GLN A 172 4.63 -16.96 42.65
N GLN A 173 5.28 -15.79 42.75
CA GLN A 173 6.25 -15.53 43.81
C GLN A 173 5.58 -15.41 45.19
N GLN A 174 4.39 -14.80 45.23
CA GLN A 174 3.60 -14.77 46.48
C GLN A 174 3.12 -16.18 46.90
N GLN A 175 2.61 -16.98 45.95
CA GLN A 175 2.24 -18.36 46.24
C GLN A 175 3.42 -19.21 46.68
N ASN A 176 4.60 -19.03 46.08
CA ASN A 176 5.80 -19.70 46.50
C ASN A 176 6.29 -19.20 47.88
N GLN A 177 6.13 -17.91 48.21
CA GLN A 177 6.42 -17.36 49.53
C GLN A 177 5.41 -17.82 50.57
N GLU A 178 4.11 -17.83 50.20
CA GLU A 178 3.06 -18.40 51.06
C GLU A 178 3.26 -19.88 51.33
N GLN A 179 3.60 -20.68 50.30
CA GLN A 179 3.95 -22.09 50.50
C GLN A 179 5.20 -22.27 51.38
N GLN A 180 6.19 -21.41 51.26
CA GLN A 180 7.36 -21.44 52.13
C GLN A 180 7.04 -20.95 53.56
N GLN A 181 6.13 -19.95 53.66
CA GLN A 181 5.64 -19.51 54.98
C GLN A 181 4.72 -20.54 55.61
N ASP A 182 3.85 -21.19 54.83
CA ASP A 182 3.00 -22.27 55.32
C ASP A 182 3.85 -23.51 55.74
N GLN A 183 4.92 -23.83 54.99
CA GLN A 183 5.87 -24.84 55.43
C GLN A 183 6.65 -24.41 56.67
N GLN A 184 7.01 -23.15 56.80
CA GLN A 184 7.62 -22.63 58.02
C GLN A 184 6.61 -22.50 59.17
N GLN A 185 5.35 -22.13 58.85
CA GLN A 185 4.28 -22.11 59.86
C GLN A 185 3.83 -23.50 60.28
N GLN A 186 3.81 -24.50 59.39
CA GLN A 186 3.62 -25.88 59.77
C GLN A 186 4.75 -26.37 60.67
N GLN A 187 5.95 -25.84 60.52
CA GLN A 187 7.06 -26.09 61.50
C GLN A 187 6.97 -25.19 62.74
N GLN A 188 6.29 -24.02 62.65
CA GLN A 188 6.05 -23.12 63.79
C GLN A 188 4.66 -23.28 64.39
N GLN A 189 3.68 -23.98 63.75
CA GLN A 189 2.35 -24.28 64.33
C GLN A 189 2.41 -25.28 65.47
N GLU A 190 3.55 -25.83 65.72
CA GLU A 190 3.75 -26.34 67.10
C GLU A 190 3.95 -25.20 68.11
N GLN A 191 4.13 -23.94 67.65
CA GLN A 191 4.19 -22.77 68.56
C GLN A 191 3.54 -21.54 67.93
N GLN A 192 2.31 -21.24 68.35
CA GLN A 192 1.59 -19.98 68.28
C GLN A 192 0.88 -19.61 66.98
N GLN A 193 -0.43 -19.81 66.99
CA GLN A 193 -1.41 -19.20 66.09
C GLN A 193 -1.47 -17.67 66.28
N GLN A 194 -1.10 -16.92 65.22
CA GLN A 194 -1.61 -15.57 65.03
C GLN A 194 -1.81 -15.32 63.51
N GLU A 195 -3.08 -15.29 63.12
CA GLU A 195 -3.54 -14.84 61.80
C GLU A 195 -3.19 -13.37 61.61
N GLN A 196 -2.40 -13.09 60.55
CA GLN A 196 -2.38 -11.73 59.98
C GLN A 196 -3.31 -11.69 58.78
N GLN A 197 -4.52 -11.17 58.97
CA GLN A 197 -5.43 -10.86 57.87
C GLN A 197 -4.93 -9.61 57.16
N MET A 198 -4.77 -9.73 55.82
CA MET A 198 -4.57 -8.55 54.97
C MET A 198 -5.74 -7.61 55.10
N SER A 199 -5.50 -6.33 55.45
CA SER A 199 -6.57 -5.41 55.75
C SER A 199 -7.42 -5.11 54.48
N LYS A 200 -8.71 -4.98 54.67
CA LYS A 200 -9.66 -4.61 53.59
C LYS A 200 -9.27 -3.34 52.84
N GLU A 201 -8.56 -2.43 53.49
CA GLU A 201 -8.10 -1.17 52.92
C GLU A 201 -7.02 -1.36 51.81
N ASP A 202 -6.17 -2.39 51.91
CA ASP A 202 -5.12 -2.62 50.91
C ASP A 202 -5.71 -3.21 49.61
N ALA A 203 -6.77 -4.03 49.76
CA ALA A 203 -7.51 -4.56 48.60
C ALA A 203 -8.30 -3.44 47.88
N GLU A 204 -8.90 -2.52 48.63
CA GLU A 204 -9.60 -1.35 48.09
C GLU A 204 -8.64 -0.35 47.40
N ARG A 205 -7.44 -0.14 47.96
CA ARG A 205 -6.41 0.71 47.31
C ARG A 205 -5.90 0.12 46.01
N MET A 206 -5.74 -1.22 45.93
CA MET A 206 -5.31 -1.90 44.70
C MET A 206 -6.36 -1.82 43.58
N LEU A 207 -7.64 -2.00 43.92
CA LEU A 207 -8.78 -1.80 43.01
C LEU A 207 -8.87 -0.35 42.52
N GLN A 208 -8.71 0.62 43.39
CA GLN A 208 -8.73 2.04 43.07
C GLN A 208 -7.54 2.46 42.17
N ALA A 209 -6.37 1.85 42.33
CA ALA A 209 -5.21 2.08 41.47
C ALA A 209 -5.43 1.52 40.05
N LEU A 210 -6.05 0.34 39.92
CA LEU A 210 -6.42 -0.27 38.62
C LEU A 210 -7.50 0.55 37.90
N GLU A 211 -8.55 0.95 38.57
CA GLU A 211 -9.61 1.83 38.01
C GLU A 211 -9.04 3.17 37.54
N ASN A 212 -8.11 3.77 38.29
CA ASN A 212 -7.44 5.01 37.89
C ASN A 212 -6.55 4.83 36.64
N GLN A 213 -5.92 3.68 36.49
CA GLN A 213 -5.08 3.36 35.33
C GLN A 213 -5.93 3.15 34.07
N GLU A 214 -7.06 2.46 34.18
CA GLU A 214 -8.03 2.32 33.09
C GLU A 214 -8.61 3.68 32.67
N LYS A 215 -8.98 4.51 33.64
CA LYS A 215 -9.52 5.85 33.37
C LYS A 215 -8.51 6.76 32.65
N GLN A 216 -7.25 6.77 33.07
CA GLN A 216 -6.19 7.53 32.37
C GLN A 216 -5.95 7.03 30.95
N THR A 217 -6.08 5.75 30.70
CA THR A 217 -5.95 5.15 29.37
C THR A 217 -7.11 5.55 28.45
N MET A 218 -8.33 5.54 28.98
CA MET A 218 -9.54 5.99 28.28
C MET A 218 -9.52 7.50 27.98
N ASP A 219 -9.07 8.32 28.93
CA ASP A 219 -8.96 9.78 28.74
C ASP A 219 -7.95 10.13 27.65
N LYS A 220 -6.79 9.47 27.62
CA LYS A 220 -5.79 9.62 26.53
C LYS A 220 -6.35 9.20 25.15
N MET A 221 -7.09 8.11 25.07
CA MET A 221 -7.74 7.67 23.83
C MET A 221 -8.79 8.68 23.35
N ASN A 222 -9.56 9.25 24.26
CA ASN A 222 -10.59 10.25 23.94
C ASN A 222 -9.96 11.58 23.49
N GLU A 223 -8.87 12.02 24.12
CA GLU A 223 -8.12 13.21 23.69
C GLU A 223 -7.50 13.02 22.30
N GLU A 224 -6.96 11.85 21.99
CA GLU A 224 -6.40 11.54 20.66
C GLU A 224 -7.50 11.50 19.58
N ARG A 225 -8.67 10.92 19.90
CA ARG A 225 -9.85 10.95 19.02
C ARG A 225 -10.31 12.38 18.76
N ALA A 226 -10.36 13.22 19.80
CA ALA A 226 -10.75 14.63 19.69
C ALA A 226 -9.75 15.42 18.82
N ARG A 227 -8.44 15.23 19.01
CA ARG A 227 -7.38 15.84 18.17
C ARG A 227 -7.47 15.39 16.71
N ASN A 228 -7.75 14.11 16.46
CA ASN A 228 -7.88 13.58 15.12
C ASN A 228 -9.17 14.07 14.42
N MET A 229 -10.27 14.25 15.17
CA MET A 229 -11.49 14.88 14.64
C MET A 229 -11.28 16.37 14.33
N GLN A 230 -10.52 17.08 15.15
CA GLN A 230 -10.19 18.49 14.91
C GLN A 230 -9.31 18.68 13.68
N LYS A 231 -8.32 17.80 13.47
CA LYS A 231 -7.50 17.78 12.24
C LYS A 231 -8.34 17.48 10.99
N ARG A 232 -9.34 16.59 11.08
CA ARG A 232 -10.28 16.30 9.97
C ARG A 232 -11.22 17.48 9.66
N LYS A 233 -11.61 18.29 10.66
CA LYS A 233 -12.41 19.50 10.44
C LYS A 233 -11.60 20.57 9.71
N ILE A 234 -10.37 20.80 10.13
CA ILE A 234 -9.47 21.80 9.50
C ILE A 234 -9.16 21.44 8.04
N GLN A 235 -9.11 20.14 7.68
CA GLN A 235 -8.92 19.70 6.28
C GLN A 235 -10.18 19.78 5.39
N LYS A 236 -11.37 19.91 5.98
CA LYS A 236 -12.62 20.06 5.22
C LYS A 236 -12.97 21.52 4.89
N ASP A 237 -12.31 22.47 5.53
CA ASP A 237 -12.60 23.90 5.41
C ASP A 237 -11.59 24.62 4.46
N TRP A 238 -10.79 23.87 3.70
CA TRP A 238 -9.92 24.30 2.59
C TRP A 238 -10.29 23.53 1.32
#